data_90dfac69f25433294a7ea66a576172dc
#
_entry.id   90dfac69f25433294a7ea66a576172dc
#
_cell.length_a   1.000
_cell.length_b   1.000
_cell.length_c   1.000
_cell.angle_alpha   90.00
_cell.angle_beta   90.00
_cell.angle_gamma   90.00
#
_symmetry.space_group_name_H-M   'P 1'
#
loop_
_entity.id
_entity.type
_entity.pdbx_description
1 polymer ?
#
loop_
_entity_poly.entity_id
_entity_poly.type
_entity_poly.pdbx_seq_one_letter_code
_entity_poly.pdbx_strand_id
1 'polypeptide(L)' 'MSNDILVPNIGDFNNVEIIEVLIKEGQEIEKGDTVITLESDKSSVEVPSSISGTVKVVHIKIGDKVSEGSLVASLEG' A
#
# COMPACT_ATOMS: atom_id res chain seq x y z
N MET A 1 -19.39 2.06 -2.70
CA MET A 1 -18.36 2.19 -1.65
C MET A 1 -17.01 1.94 -2.24
N SER A 2 -16.06 2.73 -1.84
CA SER A 2 -14.71 2.56 -2.34
C SER A 2 -13.99 1.47 -1.55
N ASN A 3 -13.29 0.61 -2.26
CA ASN A 3 -12.48 -0.43 -1.66
C ASN A 3 -11.02 -0.05 -1.91
N ASP A 4 -10.59 0.98 -1.21
CA ASP A 4 -9.26 1.54 -1.41
C ASP A 4 -8.32 1.09 -0.31
N ILE A 5 -7.08 0.84 -0.70
CA ILE A 5 -6.01 0.57 0.26
C ILE A 5 -5.26 1.87 0.45
N LEU A 6 -5.17 2.32 1.69
CA LEU A 6 -4.47 3.55 2.04
C LEU A 6 -3.29 3.22 2.94
N VAL A 7 -2.31 4.11 2.96
CA VAL A 7 -1.19 3.97 3.88
C VAL A 7 -1.73 4.19 5.30
N PRO A 8 -1.57 3.21 6.20
CA PRO A 8 -2.09 3.34 7.56
C PRO A 8 -1.22 4.27 8.39
N ASN A 9 -1.66 4.50 9.61
CA ASN A 9 -0.85 5.26 10.55
C ASN A 9 0.38 4.42 10.92
N ILE A 10 1.54 4.91 10.53
CA ILE A 10 2.80 4.22 10.76
C ILE A 10 3.67 4.97 11.77
N GLY A 11 3.03 5.76 12.63
CA GLY A 11 3.71 6.49 13.69
C GLY A 11 4.36 7.77 13.18
N ASP A 12 5.61 7.97 13.56
CA ASP A 12 6.33 9.19 13.21
C ASP A 12 6.97 9.16 11.84
N PHE A 13 6.61 8.17 11.04
CA PHE A 13 7.18 8.04 9.69
C PHE A 13 6.43 8.95 8.73
N ASN A 14 7.13 9.95 8.22
CA ASN A 14 6.61 10.84 7.20
C ASN A 14 7.49 10.74 5.98
N ASN A 15 6.88 10.90 4.79
CA ASN A 15 7.63 10.88 3.54
C ASN A 15 8.48 9.63 3.37
N VAL A 16 7.88 8.49 3.67
CA VAL A 16 8.55 7.22 3.45
C VAL A 16 8.52 6.88 1.98
N GLU A 17 9.53 6.17 1.53
CA GLU A 17 9.67 5.82 0.12
C GLU A 17 9.24 4.39 -0.10
N ILE A 18 8.52 4.16 -1.20
CA ILE A 18 8.11 2.82 -1.59
C ILE A 18 9.30 2.12 -2.23
N ILE A 19 9.76 1.04 -1.61
CA ILE A 19 10.89 0.27 -2.11
C ILE A 19 10.47 -1.02 -2.77
N GLU A 20 9.21 -1.44 -2.55
CA GLU A 20 8.71 -2.67 -3.12
C GLU A 20 7.21 -2.59 -3.30
N VAL A 21 6.73 -3.03 -4.46
CA VAL A 21 5.29 -3.11 -4.74
C VAL A 21 5.00 -4.57 -5.02
N LEU A 22 4.18 -5.19 -4.17
CA LEU A 22 3.93 -6.62 -4.21
C LEU A 22 2.58 -6.97 -4.86
N ILE A 23 1.89 -5.98 -5.40
CA ILE A 23 0.59 -6.17 -6.04
C ILE A 23 0.64 -5.63 -7.46
N LYS A 24 -0.31 -6.09 -8.27
CA LYS A 24 -0.46 -5.61 -9.64
C LYS A 24 -1.93 -5.68 -10.01
N GLU A 25 -2.30 -4.94 -11.05
CA GLU A 25 -3.68 -4.92 -11.52
C GLU A 25 -4.11 -6.33 -11.94
N GLY A 26 -5.31 -6.68 -11.52
CA GLY A 26 -5.85 -8.00 -11.80
C GLY A 26 -5.52 -9.07 -10.79
N GLN A 27 -4.65 -8.76 -9.83
CA GLN A 27 -4.26 -9.73 -8.82
C GLN A 27 -5.30 -9.80 -7.71
N GLU A 28 -5.59 -11.02 -7.26
CA GLU A 28 -6.48 -11.21 -6.13
C GLU A 28 -5.66 -11.20 -4.84
N ILE A 29 -6.10 -10.43 -3.87
CA ILE A 29 -5.41 -10.33 -2.58
C ILE A 29 -6.39 -10.55 -1.45
N GLU A 30 -5.85 -10.92 -0.30
CA GLU A 30 -6.64 -11.16 0.90
C GLU A 30 -6.22 -10.17 1.98
N LYS A 31 -7.14 -9.93 2.91
CA LYS A 31 -6.86 -9.09 4.06
C LYS A 31 -5.65 -9.64 4.80
N GLY A 32 -4.68 -8.78 5.06
CA GLY A 32 -3.45 -9.18 5.73
C GLY A 32 -2.28 -9.42 4.80
N ASP A 33 -2.54 -9.54 3.50
CA ASP A 33 -1.45 -9.71 2.53
C ASP A 33 -0.65 -8.42 2.45
N THR A 34 0.68 -8.54 2.41
CA THR A 34 1.54 -7.38 2.25
C THR A 34 1.40 -6.85 0.84
N VAL A 35 1.07 -5.57 0.70
CA VAL A 35 0.84 -4.96 -0.61
C VAL A 35 2.02 -4.10 -1.06
N ILE A 36 2.66 -3.40 -0.14
CA ILE A 36 3.84 -2.60 -0.44
C ILE A 36 4.80 -2.64 0.75
N THR A 37 6.05 -2.30 0.47
CA THR A 37 7.05 -2.14 1.52
C THR A 37 7.57 -0.72 1.44
N LEU A 38 7.64 -0.07 2.59
CA LEU A 38 8.09 1.31 2.72
C LEU A 38 9.41 1.34 3.46
N GLU A 39 10.23 2.33 3.15
CA GLU A 39 11.48 2.53 3.84
C GLU A 39 11.53 3.92 4.44
N SER A 40 11.94 3.99 5.70
CA SER A 40 12.15 5.25 6.40
C SER A 40 13.61 5.35 6.80
N ASP A 41 13.98 6.46 7.43
CA ASP A 41 15.35 6.65 7.90
C ASP A 41 15.79 5.59 8.90
N LYS A 42 14.84 4.98 9.58
CA LYS A 42 15.16 4.06 10.68
C LYS A 42 14.98 2.60 10.31
N SER A 43 13.97 2.29 9.50
CA SER A 43 13.69 0.89 9.20
C SER A 43 12.71 0.80 8.05
N SER A 44 12.48 -0.42 7.58
CA SER A 44 11.46 -0.71 6.58
C SER A 44 10.19 -1.18 7.26
N VAL A 45 9.05 -0.89 6.63
CA VAL A 45 7.74 -1.24 7.16
C VAL A 45 6.93 -1.88 6.04
N GLU A 46 6.30 -3.01 6.34
CA GLU A 46 5.41 -3.67 5.40
C GLU A 46 3.99 -3.18 5.64
N VAL A 47 3.29 -2.87 4.57
CA VAL A 47 1.90 -2.41 4.66
C VAL A 47 0.99 -3.54 4.21
N PRO A 48 0.16 -4.06 5.11
CA PRO A 48 -0.78 -5.12 4.75
C PRO A 48 -2.07 -4.53 4.17
N SER A 49 -2.76 -5.36 3.41
CA SER A 49 -4.07 -4.98 2.91
C SER A 49 -5.07 -4.99 4.06
N SER A 50 -5.90 -3.97 4.14
CA SER A 50 -6.97 -3.91 5.14
C SER A 50 -8.25 -4.59 4.64
N ILE A 51 -8.29 -4.95 3.37
CA ILE A 51 -9.46 -5.56 2.74
C ILE A 51 -9.01 -6.62 1.74
N SER A 52 -9.93 -7.48 1.35
CA SER A 52 -9.65 -8.48 0.30
C SER A 52 -10.43 -8.10 -0.95
N GLY A 53 -9.95 -8.57 -2.08
CA GLY A 53 -10.59 -8.29 -3.37
C GLY A 53 -9.58 -8.39 -4.51
N THR A 54 -10.02 -7.99 -5.69
CA THR A 54 -9.17 -7.99 -6.87
C THR A 54 -8.64 -6.58 -7.11
N VAL A 55 -7.34 -6.46 -7.31
CA VAL A 55 -6.70 -5.17 -7.54
C VAL A 55 -7.19 -4.60 -8.87
N LYS A 56 -7.81 -3.44 -8.80
CA LYS A 56 -8.34 -2.77 -9.98
C LYS A 56 -7.34 -1.77 -10.55
N VAL A 57 -6.79 -0.91 -9.68
CA VAL A 57 -5.83 0.12 -10.07
C VAL A 57 -4.77 0.22 -8.99
N VAL A 58 -3.51 0.28 -9.41
CA VAL A 58 -2.39 0.54 -8.50
C VAL A 58 -1.97 1.99 -8.71
N HIS A 59 -2.04 2.77 -7.64
CA HIS A 59 -1.82 4.23 -7.71
C HIS A 59 -0.40 4.64 -7.35
N ILE A 60 0.45 3.68 -7.00
CA ILE A 60 1.81 3.98 -6.55
C ILE A 60 2.80 3.13 -7.33
N LYS A 61 4.07 3.48 -7.21
CA LYS A 61 5.14 2.72 -7.84
C LYS A 61 6.40 2.84 -6.99
N ILE A 62 7.36 1.98 -7.27
CA ILE A 62 8.65 2.00 -6.56
C ILE A 62 9.30 3.36 -6.75
N GLY A 63 9.77 3.93 -5.66
CA GLY A 63 10.39 5.24 -5.67
C GLY A 63 9.45 6.38 -5.30
N ASP A 64 8.15 6.11 -5.24
CA ASP A 64 7.19 7.13 -4.80
C ASP A 64 7.33 7.39 -3.32
N LYS A 65 7.15 8.64 -2.94
CA LYS A 65 7.13 8.99 -1.52
C LYS A 65 5.69 9.15 -1.09
N VAL A 66 5.36 8.54 0.02
CA VAL A 66 3.99 8.52 0.52
C VAL A 66 3.98 8.85 2.01
N SER A 67 2.78 9.13 2.51
CA SER A 67 2.58 9.39 3.93
C SER A 67 1.25 8.79 4.33
N GLU A 68 0.94 8.88 5.62
CA GLU A 68 -0.32 8.35 6.13
C GLU A 68 -1.49 8.89 5.32
N GLY A 69 -2.37 7.99 4.91
CA GLY A 69 -3.56 8.36 4.13
C GLY A 69 -3.34 8.41 2.63
N SER A 70 -2.10 8.22 2.16
CA SER A 70 -1.85 8.18 0.71
C SER A 70 -2.55 6.97 0.09
N LEU A 71 -3.14 7.18 -1.08
CA LEU A 71 -3.85 6.11 -1.78
C LEU A 71 -2.85 5.14 -2.42
N VAL A 72 -2.97 3.88 -2.07
CA VAL A 72 -2.07 2.83 -2.58
C VAL A 72 -2.70 2.15 -3.79
N ALA A 73 -3.90 1.64 -3.63
CA ALA A 73 -4.55 0.90 -4.70
C ALA A 73 -6.05 0.90 -4.48
N SER A 74 -6.78 0.65 -5.56
CA SER A 74 -8.22 0.47 -5.49
C SER A 74 -8.55 -0.96 -5.87
N LEU A 75 -9.46 -1.56 -5.15
CA LEU A 75 -9.89 -2.93 -5.40
C LEU A 75 -11.31 -2.96 -5.92
N GLU A 76 -11.63 -4.02 -6.64
CA GLU A 76 -13.00 -4.29 -7.03
C GLU A 76 -13.68 -5.02 -5.88
N GLY A 77 -14.79 -4.46 -5.48
CA GLY A 77 -15.52 -4.99 -4.34
C GLY A 77 -16.62 -5.95 -4.67
#